data_db4414ee11abf4e8bd8f16521080f769
#
_entry.id   db4414ee11abf4e8bd8f16521080f769
#
_cell.length_a   1.000
_cell.length_b   1.000
_cell.length_c   1.000
_cell.angle_alpha   90.00
_cell.angle_beta   90.00
_cell.angle_gamma   90.00
#
_symmetry.space_group_name_H-M   'P 1'
#
loop_
_entity.id
_entity.type
_entity.pdbx_description
1 polymer ?
#
loop_
_entity_poly.entity_id
_entity_poly.type
_entity_poly.pdbx_seq_one_letter_code
_entity_poly.pdbx_strand_id
1 'polypeptide(L)'
;MRVQKVRQNIKFLILLCLSITLLGFSSPTYSGFASPENKTLMQPQEVQGMATNVTNIVLVHGIWADGSSWNKVIPILKNAGHNVTAVQMPLSSLADDIDTVKRAIDHIGAPVTLVGHSYGGFVITNAGYNNQNVTGLVYVSAFAPDEGESTGNFVDVSKLPPGLLVFDSGGFAYINPEMFHQAFVQDANATEAEIMAVVQKPGHQSILTESSGPPAWKQLPTWFEVSEGDHIIPPDAQRQFAQRMNATTISLNSSHASLVSHPDEIAQLILDAARGSKG
;
A
#
# COMPACT_ATOMS: atom_id res chain seq x y z
N MET A 1 -26.87 -36.19 -8.52
CA MET A 1 -27.00 -35.75 -9.93
C MET A 1 -26.61 -34.27 -10.23
N ARG A 2 -26.30 -33.43 -9.27
CA ARG A 2 -25.95 -32.00 -9.52
C ARG A 2 -24.44 -31.73 -9.73
N VAL A 3 -23.54 -32.62 -9.32
CA VAL A 3 -22.09 -32.41 -9.39
C VAL A 3 -21.48 -32.81 -10.76
N GLN A 4 -22.16 -33.67 -11.55
CA GLN A 4 -21.65 -34.08 -12.87
C GLN A 4 -21.90 -33.05 -13.98
N LYS A 5 -22.89 -32.13 -13.82
CA LYS A 5 -23.18 -31.12 -14.84
C LYS A 5 -22.17 -29.94 -14.85
N VAL A 6 -21.49 -29.69 -13.76
CA VAL A 6 -20.51 -28.60 -13.67
C VAL A 6 -19.17 -28.95 -14.34
N ARG A 7 -18.80 -30.25 -14.36
CA ARG A 7 -17.55 -30.70 -15.01
C ARG A 7 -17.59 -30.72 -16.53
N GLN A 8 -18.77 -30.80 -17.15
CA GLN A 8 -18.89 -30.80 -18.62
C GLN A 8 -18.79 -29.41 -19.22
N ASN A 9 -19.19 -28.34 -18.51
CA ASN A 9 -19.11 -26.97 -19.03
C ASN A 9 -17.70 -26.36 -19.02
N ILE A 10 -16.79 -26.91 -18.20
CA ILE A 10 -15.40 -26.41 -18.14
C ILE A 10 -14.56 -26.98 -19.31
N LYS A 11 -14.90 -28.14 -19.83
CA LYS A 11 -14.18 -28.73 -20.98
C LYS A 11 -14.54 -28.09 -22.32
N PHE A 12 -15.69 -27.41 -22.43
CA PHE A 12 -16.11 -26.75 -23.68
C PHE A 12 -15.52 -25.35 -23.87
N LEU A 13 -15.04 -24.73 -22.78
CA LEU A 13 -14.47 -23.38 -22.85
C LEU A 13 -12.97 -23.36 -23.22
N ILE A 14 -12.28 -24.51 -23.15
CA ILE A 14 -10.85 -24.62 -23.44
C ILE A 14 -10.57 -24.94 -24.92
N LEU A 15 -11.59 -25.39 -25.69
CA LEU A 15 -11.44 -25.82 -27.09
C LEU A 15 -11.74 -24.74 -28.14
N LEU A 16 -12.07 -23.51 -27.72
CA LEU A 16 -12.45 -22.43 -28.67
C LEU A 16 -11.35 -21.39 -28.95
N CYS A 17 -10.12 -21.59 -28.45
CA CYS A 17 -9.03 -20.63 -28.60
C CYS A 17 -7.87 -21.08 -29.52
N LEU A 18 -8.05 -22.16 -30.31
CA LEU A 18 -6.98 -22.66 -31.19
C LEU A 18 -7.45 -22.87 -32.64
N SER A 19 -7.87 -21.80 -33.32
CA SER A 19 -7.91 -21.78 -34.78
C SER A 19 -7.98 -20.34 -35.30
N ILE A 20 -6.83 -19.66 -35.37
CA ILE A 20 -6.61 -18.52 -36.25
C ILE A 20 -5.48 -18.88 -37.19
N THR A 21 -5.89 -19.23 -38.43
CA THR A 21 -5.08 -19.57 -39.60
C THR A 21 -4.27 -18.38 -40.06
N LEU A 22 -3.00 -18.64 -40.37
CA LEU A 22 -2.10 -17.76 -41.14
C LEU A 22 -2.75 -17.37 -42.47
N LEU A 23 -2.92 -16.08 -42.68
CA LEU A 23 -3.06 -15.48 -44.00
C LEU A 23 -1.79 -14.71 -44.28
N GLY A 24 -1.05 -15.19 -45.31
CA GLY A 24 0.17 -14.56 -45.77
C GLY A 24 -0.11 -13.22 -46.45
N PHE A 25 0.64 -12.19 -46.05
CA PHE A 25 0.74 -10.96 -46.85
C PHE A 25 2.08 -10.92 -47.54
N SER A 26 2.02 -10.93 -48.89
CA SER A 26 3.14 -10.70 -49.78
C SER A 26 3.55 -9.22 -49.74
N SER A 27 4.83 -8.96 -49.48
CA SER A 27 5.46 -7.64 -49.57
C SER A 27 5.73 -7.25 -50.99
N PRO A 28 5.49 -5.99 -51.41
CA PRO A 28 5.98 -5.48 -52.66
C PRO A 28 7.47 -5.10 -52.56
N THR A 29 8.26 -5.59 -53.47
CA THR A 29 9.65 -5.16 -53.71
C THR A 29 9.69 -3.76 -54.29
N TYR A 30 10.37 -2.83 -53.63
CA TYR A 30 10.73 -1.53 -54.17
C TYR A 30 12.23 -1.49 -54.46
N SER A 31 12.57 -1.36 -55.74
CA SER A 31 13.95 -1.24 -56.23
C SER A 31 14.37 0.21 -56.29
N GLY A 32 15.55 0.53 -55.76
CA GLY A 32 16.46 1.54 -56.20
C GLY A 32 16.27 2.95 -55.66
N PHE A 33 17.20 3.37 -54.82
CA PHE A 33 17.88 4.66 -54.97
C PHE A 33 19.23 4.63 -54.23
N ALA A 34 20.18 5.36 -54.83
CA ALA A 34 21.61 5.36 -54.59
C ALA A 34 21.99 5.84 -53.17
N SER A 35 23.12 5.31 -52.66
CA SER A 35 23.84 5.83 -51.48
C SER A 35 24.36 7.24 -51.66
N PRO A 36 24.37 8.03 -50.62
CA PRO A 36 25.52 8.87 -50.33
C PRO A 36 26.02 8.71 -48.89
N GLU A 37 27.34 8.58 -48.87
CA GLU A 37 28.28 9.10 -47.88
C GLU A 37 28.17 8.75 -46.38
N ASN A 38 29.21 8.09 -45.98
CA ASN A 38 29.84 7.96 -44.66
C ASN A 38 29.48 9.09 -43.69
N LYS A 39 28.48 8.86 -42.84
CA LYS A 39 28.35 9.51 -41.52
C LYS A 39 28.71 8.49 -40.49
N THR A 40 29.84 8.69 -39.82
CA THR A 40 30.23 8.05 -38.57
C THR A 40 29.04 8.08 -37.61
N LEU A 41 28.30 6.97 -37.54
CA LEU A 41 27.29 6.77 -36.52
C LEU A 41 28.03 6.72 -35.21
N MET A 42 27.91 7.80 -34.41
CA MET A 42 28.18 7.72 -32.97
C MET A 42 27.37 6.55 -32.44
N GLN A 43 28.05 5.54 -31.92
CA GLN A 43 27.39 4.47 -31.18
C GLN A 43 26.66 5.12 -29.99
N PRO A 44 25.43 4.73 -29.71
CA PRO A 44 24.78 5.12 -28.46
C PRO A 44 25.72 4.67 -27.35
N GLN A 45 26.23 5.62 -26.55
CA GLN A 45 26.81 5.27 -25.26
C GLN A 45 25.75 4.48 -24.51
N GLU A 46 26.03 3.22 -24.23
CA GLU A 46 25.30 2.47 -23.22
C GLU A 46 25.37 3.31 -21.95
N VAL A 47 24.26 3.97 -21.63
CA VAL A 47 24.05 4.43 -20.27
C VAL A 47 24.09 3.15 -19.46
N GLN A 48 25.21 2.90 -18.79
CA GLN A 48 25.30 1.85 -17.77
C GLN A 48 24.20 2.17 -16.78
N GLY A 49 23.03 1.56 -16.99
CA GLY A 49 21.92 1.62 -16.09
C GLY A 49 22.44 1.08 -14.76
N MET A 50 22.43 1.94 -13.73
CA MET A 50 22.50 1.47 -12.36
C MET A 50 21.48 0.35 -12.28
N ALA A 51 21.93 -0.88 -12.01
CA ALA A 51 21.04 -2.01 -11.83
C ALA A 51 20.09 -1.64 -10.68
N THR A 52 18.89 -1.21 -11.03
CA THR A 52 17.84 -0.97 -10.04
C THR A 52 17.49 -2.34 -9.48
N ASN A 53 18.02 -2.64 -8.27
CA ASN A 53 17.65 -3.87 -7.61
C ASN A 53 16.14 -3.81 -7.39
N VAL A 54 15.41 -4.58 -8.18
CA VAL A 54 13.96 -4.75 -8.03
C VAL A 54 13.67 -5.28 -6.64
N THR A 55 12.84 -4.58 -5.88
CA THR A 55 12.35 -5.02 -4.58
C THR A 55 10.85 -5.22 -4.63
N ASN A 56 10.32 -6.04 -3.73
CA ASN A 56 8.88 -6.22 -3.60
C ASN A 56 8.39 -5.31 -2.47
N ILE A 57 7.34 -4.55 -2.73
CA ILE A 57 6.72 -3.61 -1.81
C ILE A 57 5.28 -4.05 -1.58
N VAL A 58 4.92 -4.23 -0.31
CA VAL A 58 3.55 -4.58 0.11
C VAL A 58 2.94 -3.37 0.81
N LEU A 59 1.89 -2.82 0.22
CA LEU A 59 1.17 -1.65 0.71
C LEU A 59 -0.07 -2.09 1.49
N VAL A 60 -0.18 -1.62 2.73
CA VAL A 60 -1.23 -2.01 3.70
C VAL A 60 -2.01 -0.75 4.08
N HIS A 61 -3.29 -0.73 3.73
CA HIS A 61 -4.18 0.41 3.99
C HIS A 61 -4.63 0.50 5.46
N GLY A 62 -5.19 1.64 5.84
CA GLY A 62 -5.81 1.85 7.16
C GLY A 62 -7.29 1.45 7.20
N ILE A 63 -7.95 1.73 8.35
CA ILE A 63 -9.40 1.74 8.47
C ILE A 63 -9.94 2.89 7.61
N TRP A 64 -11.17 2.78 7.11
CA TRP A 64 -11.86 3.75 6.24
C TRP A 64 -11.20 3.95 4.88
N ALA A 65 -10.28 3.06 4.51
CA ALA A 65 -9.58 3.02 3.24
C ALA A 65 -9.47 1.58 2.73
N ASP A 66 -9.05 1.41 1.50
CA ASP A 66 -8.70 0.13 0.90
C ASP A 66 -7.41 0.24 0.06
N GLY A 67 -7.03 -0.83 -0.63
CA GLY A 67 -5.81 -0.83 -1.44
C GLY A 67 -5.77 0.24 -2.53
N SER A 68 -6.92 0.78 -2.95
CA SER A 68 -6.97 1.86 -3.95
C SER A 68 -6.55 3.22 -3.40
N SER A 69 -6.48 3.40 -2.07
CA SER A 69 -5.93 4.62 -1.46
C SER A 69 -4.49 4.91 -1.88
N TRP A 70 -3.76 3.87 -2.31
CA TRP A 70 -2.40 3.97 -2.82
C TRP A 70 -2.30 4.28 -4.32
N ASN A 71 -3.42 4.59 -5.00
CA ASN A 71 -3.49 4.73 -6.47
C ASN A 71 -2.50 5.74 -7.06
N LYS A 72 -2.13 6.79 -6.33
CA LYS A 72 -1.15 7.80 -6.76
C LYS A 72 0.29 7.36 -6.50
N VAL A 73 0.53 6.59 -5.45
CA VAL A 73 1.86 6.09 -5.05
C VAL A 73 2.29 4.90 -5.92
N ILE A 74 1.36 3.97 -6.21
CA ILE A 74 1.63 2.74 -6.98
C ILE A 74 2.33 3.02 -8.33
N PRO A 75 1.86 3.96 -9.17
CA PRO A 75 2.52 4.23 -10.45
C PRO A 75 3.97 4.70 -10.29
N ILE A 76 4.25 5.52 -9.27
CA ILE A 76 5.60 6.05 -9.01
C ILE A 76 6.56 4.89 -8.67
N LEU A 77 6.15 4.01 -7.75
CA LEU A 77 6.95 2.85 -7.35
C LEU A 77 7.16 1.86 -8.51
N LYS A 78 6.13 1.62 -9.32
CA LYS A 78 6.23 0.76 -10.50
C LYS A 78 7.12 1.35 -11.58
N ASN A 79 7.06 2.65 -11.81
CA ASN A 79 7.92 3.35 -12.77
C ASN A 79 9.39 3.36 -12.29
N ALA A 80 9.63 3.30 -10.98
CA ALA A 80 10.96 3.10 -10.41
C ALA A 80 11.47 1.64 -10.53
N GLY A 81 10.67 0.72 -11.09
CA GLY A 81 11.08 -0.66 -11.38
C GLY A 81 10.78 -1.66 -10.26
N HIS A 82 9.96 -1.31 -9.27
CA HIS A 82 9.62 -2.21 -8.16
C HIS A 82 8.34 -3.02 -8.42
N ASN A 83 8.27 -4.21 -7.83
CA ASN A 83 7.03 -4.97 -7.75
C ASN A 83 6.19 -4.44 -6.59
N VAL A 84 4.91 -4.15 -6.85
CA VAL A 84 4.01 -3.55 -5.86
C VAL A 84 2.77 -4.41 -5.70
N THR A 85 2.43 -4.74 -4.47
CA THR A 85 1.19 -5.40 -4.10
C THR A 85 0.46 -4.56 -3.06
N ALA A 86 -0.76 -4.10 -3.36
CA ALA A 86 -1.65 -3.47 -2.38
C ALA A 86 -2.62 -4.52 -1.86
N VAL A 87 -2.56 -4.82 -0.57
CA VAL A 87 -3.44 -5.81 0.06
C VAL A 87 -4.84 -5.25 0.28
N GLN A 88 -5.81 -6.16 0.40
CA GLN A 88 -7.21 -5.85 0.73
C GLN A 88 -7.56 -6.52 2.05
N MET A 89 -7.36 -5.79 3.16
CA MET A 89 -7.65 -6.32 4.49
C MET A 89 -9.16 -6.44 4.71
N PRO A 90 -9.66 -7.48 5.40
CA PRO A 90 -11.07 -7.62 5.74
C PRO A 90 -11.55 -6.54 6.73
N LEU A 91 -10.69 -6.05 7.63
CA LEU A 91 -10.99 -5.13 8.73
C LEU A 91 -12.04 -5.69 9.71
N SER A 92 -12.07 -7.01 9.87
CA SER A 92 -12.96 -7.75 10.79
C SER A 92 -12.33 -8.00 12.16
N SER A 93 -11.01 -8.27 12.18
CA SER A 93 -10.19 -8.46 13.37
C SER A 93 -8.73 -8.19 13.05
N LEU A 94 -7.92 -7.88 14.05
CA LEU A 94 -6.47 -7.72 13.88
C LEU A 94 -5.83 -9.03 13.37
N ALA A 95 -6.29 -10.17 13.84
CA ALA A 95 -5.78 -11.48 13.43
C ALA A 95 -6.01 -11.74 11.93
N ASP A 96 -7.22 -11.48 11.42
CA ASP A 96 -7.57 -11.67 10.00
C ASP A 96 -6.76 -10.74 9.09
N ASP A 97 -6.53 -9.50 9.56
CA ASP A 97 -5.76 -8.49 8.81
C ASP A 97 -4.27 -8.86 8.76
N ILE A 98 -3.69 -9.30 9.89
CA ILE A 98 -2.31 -9.82 9.95
C ILE A 98 -2.15 -11.04 9.02
N ASP A 99 -3.07 -11.99 9.08
CA ASP A 99 -3.03 -13.19 8.24
C ASP A 99 -3.17 -12.85 6.76
N THR A 100 -3.92 -11.82 6.41
CA THR A 100 -4.03 -11.33 5.04
C THR A 100 -2.70 -10.79 4.53
N VAL A 101 -1.98 -10.01 5.34
CA VAL A 101 -0.65 -9.49 4.97
C VAL A 101 0.38 -10.62 4.90
N LYS A 102 0.38 -11.57 5.86
CA LYS A 102 1.27 -12.73 5.83
C LYS A 102 1.07 -13.58 4.57
N ARG A 103 -0.18 -13.85 4.18
CA ARG A 103 -0.46 -14.57 2.92
C ARG A 103 0.09 -13.85 1.69
N ALA A 104 0.05 -12.52 1.66
CA ALA A 104 0.63 -11.74 0.57
C ALA A 104 2.15 -11.87 0.54
N ILE A 105 2.83 -11.82 1.69
CA ILE A 105 4.27 -12.05 1.82
C ILE A 105 4.65 -13.46 1.34
N ASP A 106 3.92 -14.47 1.80
CA ASP A 106 4.15 -15.87 1.45
C ASP A 106 3.94 -16.13 -0.06
N HIS A 107 2.91 -15.48 -0.64
CA HIS A 107 2.65 -15.57 -2.08
C HIS A 107 3.77 -14.96 -2.93
N ILE A 108 4.39 -13.89 -2.46
CA ILE A 108 5.55 -13.26 -3.12
C ILE A 108 6.77 -14.18 -3.00
N GLY A 109 6.98 -14.82 -1.84
CA GLY A 109 8.05 -15.81 -1.61
C GLY A 109 9.48 -15.25 -1.75
N ALA A 110 9.66 -13.94 -1.62
CA ALA A 110 10.92 -13.22 -1.76
C ALA A 110 10.95 -12.03 -0.78
N PRO A 111 12.12 -11.40 -0.55
CA PRO A 111 12.23 -10.25 0.34
C PRO A 111 11.26 -9.12 -0.01
N VAL A 112 10.58 -8.55 1.00
CA VAL A 112 9.60 -7.49 0.88
C VAL A 112 9.88 -6.33 1.85
N THR A 113 9.56 -5.10 1.43
CA THR A 113 9.36 -3.95 2.33
C THR A 113 7.86 -3.80 2.60
N LEU A 114 7.48 -3.78 3.87
CA LEU A 114 6.09 -3.54 4.27
C LEU A 114 5.85 -2.04 4.47
N VAL A 115 4.75 -1.53 3.96
CA VAL A 115 4.34 -0.13 4.11
C VAL A 115 2.94 -0.11 4.70
N GLY A 116 2.75 0.53 5.85
CA GLY A 116 1.46 0.63 6.53
C GLY A 116 1.00 2.07 6.69
N HIS A 117 -0.20 2.38 6.23
CA HIS A 117 -0.90 3.63 6.49
C HIS A 117 -1.84 3.46 7.69
N SER A 118 -1.82 4.42 8.62
CA SER A 118 -2.79 4.44 9.73
C SER A 118 -2.78 3.13 10.54
N TYR A 119 -3.93 2.47 10.69
CA TYR A 119 -4.06 1.13 11.27
C TYR A 119 -3.22 0.07 10.52
N GLY A 120 -2.95 0.25 9.24
CA GLY A 120 -2.03 -0.61 8.49
C GLY A 120 -0.63 -0.69 9.11
N GLY A 121 -0.17 0.37 9.80
CA GLY A 121 1.06 0.34 10.59
C GLY A 121 0.98 -0.62 11.78
N PHE A 122 -0.18 -0.70 12.44
CA PHE A 122 -0.44 -1.68 13.48
C PHE A 122 -0.33 -3.11 12.93
N VAL A 123 -0.90 -3.34 11.75
CA VAL A 123 -0.88 -4.65 11.09
C VAL A 123 0.54 -5.05 10.66
N ILE A 124 1.32 -4.15 10.02
CA ILE A 124 2.69 -4.48 9.59
C ILE A 124 3.64 -4.72 10.76
N THR A 125 3.41 -4.04 11.90
CA THR A 125 4.15 -4.25 13.15
C THR A 125 4.08 -5.72 13.58
N ASN A 126 2.91 -6.35 13.44
CA ASN A 126 2.68 -7.73 13.82
C ASN A 126 3.02 -8.73 12.72
N ALA A 127 2.66 -8.42 11.47
CA ALA A 127 2.88 -9.31 10.33
C ALA A 127 4.38 -9.50 10.02
N GLY A 128 5.19 -8.46 10.26
CA GLY A 128 6.64 -8.49 10.04
C GLY A 128 7.44 -9.19 11.15
N TYR A 129 6.84 -9.42 12.33
CA TYR A 129 7.57 -10.02 13.44
C TYR A 129 8.00 -11.45 13.15
N ASN A 130 9.31 -11.71 13.33
CA ASN A 130 9.93 -13.01 13.01
C ASN A 130 9.67 -13.53 11.59
N ASN A 131 9.38 -12.64 10.63
CA ASN A 131 9.21 -13.00 9.23
C ASN A 131 10.49 -12.71 8.45
N GLN A 132 11.20 -13.77 8.04
CA GLN A 132 12.50 -13.69 7.37
C GLN A 132 12.44 -13.02 5.99
N ASN A 133 11.25 -12.93 5.38
CA ASN A 133 11.06 -12.26 4.10
C ASN A 133 10.85 -10.74 4.26
N VAL A 134 10.64 -10.23 5.48
CA VAL A 134 10.45 -8.79 5.70
C VAL A 134 11.80 -8.14 5.98
N THR A 135 12.16 -7.14 5.17
CA THR A 135 13.47 -6.48 5.22
C THR A 135 13.42 -5.04 5.74
N GLY A 136 12.23 -4.45 5.83
CA GLY A 136 12.04 -3.10 6.33
C GLY A 136 10.57 -2.74 6.49
N LEU A 137 10.29 -1.74 7.32
CA LEU A 137 8.96 -1.27 7.66
C LEU A 137 8.85 0.24 7.41
N VAL A 138 7.82 0.66 6.69
CA VAL A 138 7.50 2.07 6.44
C VAL A 138 6.14 2.38 7.04
N TYR A 139 6.08 3.40 7.86
CA TYR A 139 4.88 3.88 8.53
C TYR A 139 4.49 5.23 7.94
N VAL A 140 3.25 5.36 7.47
CA VAL A 140 2.71 6.56 6.84
C VAL A 140 1.50 7.02 7.64
N SER A 141 1.59 8.17 8.34
CA SER A 141 0.53 8.65 9.26
C SER A 141 -0.01 7.51 10.15
N ALA A 142 0.85 6.71 10.78
CA ALA A 142 0.47 5.37 11.21
C ALA A 142 0.69 5.10 12.69
N PHE A 143 -0.05 4.10 13.22
CA PHE A 143 0.26 3.51 14.52
C PHE A 143 1.46 2.58 14.42
N ALA A 144 2.30 2.60 15.48
CA ALA A 144 3.42 1.68 15.61
C ALA A 144 3.47 1.16 17.07
N PRO A 145 2.59 0.20 17.42
CA PRO A 145 2.42 -0.26 18.80
C PRO A 145 3.64 -1.03 19.32
N ASP A 146 3.83 -1.03 20.63
CA ASP A 146 4.61 -2.03 21.34
C ASP A 146 3.72 -3.21 21.76
N GLU A 147 4.32 -4.27 22.27
CA GLU A 147 3.60 -5.43 22.76
C GLU A 147 2.58 -5.05 23.86
N GLY A 148 1.35 -5.53 23.72
CA GLY A 148 0.25 -5.25 24.62
C GLY A 148 -0.48 -3.92 24.38
N GLU A 149 0.05 -3.01 23.57
CA GLU A 149 -0.63 -1.77 23.22
C GLU A 149 -1.76 -2.00 22.19
N SER A 150 -2.83 -1.20 22.30
CA SER A 150 -3.94 -1.12 21.34
C SER A 150 -4.07 0.30 20.77
N THR A 151 -4.83 0.49 19.70
CA THR A 151 -5.09 1.82 19.16
C THR A 151 -5.75 2.74 20.19
N GLY A 152 -6.58 2.19 21.09
CA GLY A 152 -7.23 2.91 22.19
C GLY A 152 -6.26 3.48 23.23
N ASN A 153 -5.00 3.03 23.28
CA ASN A 153 -3.98 3.65 24.12
C ASN A 153 -3.52 5.03 23.60
N PHE A 154 -3.73 5.30 22.31
CA PHE A 154 -3.21 6.49 21.62
C PHE A 154 -4.30 7.46 21.19
N VAL A 155 -5.49 6.96 20.87
CA VAL A 155 -6.64 7.75 20.44
C VAL A 155 -7.80 7.52 21.40
N ASP A 156 -8.12 8.56 22.16
CA ASP A 156 -9.30 8.56 23.04
C ASP A 156 -10.54 8.90 22.19
N VAL A 157 -11.28 7.86 21.79
CA VAL A 157 -12.49 8.04 20.97
C VAL A 157 -13.54 8.94 21.62
N SER A 158 -13.53 9.10 22.96
CA SER A 158 -14.46 9.99 23.65
C SER A 158 -14.15 11.47 23.42
N LYS A 159 -12.96 11.81 22.96
CA LYS A 159 -12.50 13.16 22.63
C LYS A 159 -12.67 13.51 21.14
N LEU A 160 -13.06 12.53 20.32
CA LEU A 160 -13.37 12.80 18.93
C LEU A 160 -14.62 13.70 18.82
N PRO A 161 -14.74 14.50 17.76
CA PRO A 161 -15.93 15.32 17.55
C PRO A 161 -17.21 14.47 17.63
N PRO A 162 -18.26 14.94 18.32
CA PRO A 162 -19.54 14.22 18.37
C PRO A 162 -20.08 13.90 16.97
N GLY A 163 -20.46 12.65 16.74
CA GLY A 163 -20.99 12.20 15.45
C GLY A 163 -19.93 11.95 14.36
N LEU A 164 -18.65 12.05 14.67
CA LEU A 164 -17.58 11.71 13.71
C LEU A 164 -17.62 10.24 13.33
N LEU A 165 -17.79 9.34 14.31
CA LEU A 165 -17.91 7.91 14.06
C LEU A 165 -19.37 7.48 14.09
N VAL A 166 -19.78 6.74 13.07
CA VAL A 166 -21.11 6.12 12.95
C VAL A 166 -20.91 4.61 12.87
N PHE A 167 -21.70 3.87 13.63
CA PHE A 167 -21.63 2.42 13.68
C PHE A 167 -22.86 1.79 13.03
N ASP A 168 -22.64 0.73 12.25
CA ASP A 168 -23.74 -0.11 11.77
C ASP A 168 -24.18 -1.14 12.81
N SER A 169 -25.23 -1.92 12.50
CA SER A 169 -25.76 -2.96 13.39
C SER A 169 -24.79 -4.15 13.61
N GLY A 170 -23.75 -4.28 12.79
CA GLY A 170 -22.70 -5.27 12.90
C GLY A 170 -21.51 -4.81 13.73
N GLY A 171 -21.52 -3.56 14.24
CA GLY A 171 -20.42 -2.98 15.00
C GLY A 171 -19.26 -2.48 14.14
N PHE A 172 -19.47 -2.24 12.83
CA PHE A 172 -18.49 -1.64 11.96
C PHE A 172 -18.58 -0.11 12.01
N ALA A 173 -17.43 0.54 12.20
CA ALA A 173 -17.29 1.98 12.33
C ALA A 173 -17.00 2.64 10.96
N TYR A 174 -17.74 3.71 10.68
CA TYR A 174 -17.52 4.61 9.56
C TYR A 174 -17.17 6.00 10.07
N ILE A 175 -16.42 6.78 9.32
CA ILE A 175 -16.42 8.23 9.50
C ILE A 175 -17.72 8.77 8.86
N ASN A 176 -18.42 9.66 9.57
CA ASN A 176 -19.58 10.33 9.01
C ASN A 176 -19.19 11.01 7.68
N PRO A 177 -19.85 10.69 6.55
CA PRO A 177 -19.48 11.23 5.24
C PRO A 177 -19.44 12.77 5.18
N GLU A 178 -20.31 13.46 5.92
CA GLU A 178 -20.33 14.93 5.98
C GLU A 178 -19.10 15.52 6.69
N MET A 179 -18.43 14.73 7.53
CA MET A 179 -17.25 15.14 8.29
C MET A 179 -15.95 14.57 7.69
N PHE A 180 -16.05 13.65 6.73
CA PHE A 180 -14.92 12.87 6.22
C PHE A 180 -13.81 13.76 5.66
N HIS A 181 -14.16 14.72 4.78
CA HIS A 181 -13.18 15.62 4.18
C HIS A 181 -12.36 16.34 5.26
N GLN A 182 -13.04 17.00 6.20
CA GLN A 182 -12.37 17.80 7.24
C GLN A 182 -11.59 16.96 8.25
N ALA A 183 -12.03 15.73 8.53
CA ALA A 183 -11.42 14.88 9.53
C ALA A 183 -10.29 14.01 9.00
N PHE A 184 -10.38 13.54 7.75
CA PHE A 184 -9.50 12.50 7.22
C PHE A 184 -8.54 13.01 6.12
N VAL A 185 -8.98 13.94 5.27
CA VAL A 185 -8.25 14.31 4.04
C VAL A 185 -8.48 15.77 3.66
N GLN A 186 -8.39 16.69 4.63
CA GLN A 186 -8.73 18.11 4.47
C GLN A 186 -7.86 18.87 3.45
N ASP A 187 -6.74 18.32 3.05
CA ASP A 187 -5.80 18.87 2.07
C ASP A 187 -5.98 18.31 0.63
N ALA A 188 -6.89 17.34 0.43
CA ALA A 188 -7.28 16.90 -0.91
C ALA A 188 -8.39 17.81 -1.49
N ASN A 189 -8.59 17.74 -2.82
CA ASN A 189 -9.73 18.42 -3.42
C ASN A 189 -11.06 17.79 -3.01
N ALA A 190 -12.14 18.59 -3.01
CA ALA A 190 -13.45 18.18 -2.51
C ALA A 190 -14.01 16.93 -3.21
N THR A 191 -13.86 16.84 -4.55
CA THR A 191 -14.36 15.67 -5.31
C THR A 191 -13.65 14.39 -4.91
N GLU A 192 -12.34 14.44 -4.70
CA GLU A 192 -11.57 13.28 -4.22
C GLU A 192 -12.01 12.86 -2.82
N ALA A 193 -12.18 13.82 -1.92
CA ALA A 193 -12.66 13.57 -0.56
C ALA A 193 -14.08 12.99 -0.55
N GLU A 194 -15.00 13.47 -1.41
CA GLU A 194 -16.34 12.94 -1.57
C GLU A 194 -16.31 11.47 -2.05
N ILE A 195 -15.46 11.15 -3.03
CA ILE A 195 -15.28 9.77 -3.49
C ILE A 195 -14.77 8.89 -2.35
N MET A 196 -13.73 9.33 -1.64
CA MET A 196 -13.16 8.58 -0.51
C MET A 196 -14.20 8.34 0.60
N ALA A 197 -15.03 9.32 0.90
CA ALA A 197 -16.11 9.20 1.88
C ALA A 197 -17.15 8.13 1.50
N VAL A 198 -17.46 8.01 0.19
CA VAL A 198 -18.44 7.03 -0.31
C VAL A 198 -17.88 5.62 -0.39
N VAL A 199 -16.59 5.47 -0.76
CA VAL A 199 -15.95 4.16 -0.91
C VAL A 199 -15.24 3.69 0.36
N GLN A 200 -15.26 4.46 1.46
CA GLN A 200 -14.59 4.08 2.70
C GLN A 200 -14.96 2.68 3.14
N LYS A 201 -13.96 1.90 3.52
CA LYS A 201 -14.16 0.55 4.05
C LYS A 201 -14.23 0.60 5.57
N PRO A 202 -15.36 0.23 6.19
CA PRO A 202 -15.50 0.29 7.64
C PRO A 202 -14.66 -0.78 8.32
N GLY A 203 -14.21 -0.50 9.54
CA GLY A 203 -13.53 -1.47 10.40
C GLY A 203 -14.41 -1.88 11.58
N HIS A 204 -14.35 -3.17 11.93
CA HIS A 204 -15.06 -3.64 13.12
C HIS A 204 -14.45 -3.01 14.38
N GLN A 205 -15.30 -2.59 15.32
CA GLN A 205 -14.87 -1.87 16.54
C GLN A 205 -13.87 -2.66 17.40
N SER A 206 -13.84 -3.99 17.32
CA SER A 206 -12.90 -4.81 18.09
C SER A 206 -11.44 -4.49 17.75
N ILE A 207 -11.13 -4.14 16.49
CA ILE A 207 -9.75 -3.81 16.08
C ILE A 207 -9.18 -2.58 16.80
N LEU A 208 -10.04 -1.73 17.38
CA LEU A 208 -9.61 -0.57 18.15
C LEU A 208 -9.11 -0.94 19.56
N THR A 209 -9.48 -2.12 20.06
CA THR A 209 -9.18 -2.60 21.41
C THR A 209 -8.29 -3.83 21.43
N GLU A 210 -8.08 -4.49 20.29
CA GLU A 210 -7.19 -5.65 20.21
C GLU A 210 -5.73 -5.22 20.43
N SER A 211 -5.01 -6.00 21.25
CA SER A 211 -3.63 -5.70 21.61
C SER A 211 -2.63 -6.23 20.60
N SER A 212 -1.57 -5.46 20.38
CA SER A 212 -0.41 -5.89 19.60
C SER A 212 0.34 -7.05 20.24
N GLY A 213 0.83 -7.97 19.43
CA GLY A 213 1.91 -8.88 19.79
C GLY A 213 3.28 -8.20 19.78
N PRO A 214 4.36 -9.00 19.91
CA PRO A 214 5.73 -8.48 19.83
C PRO A 214 6.00 -7.74 18.53
N PRO A 215 6.58 -6.53 18.56
CA PRO A 215 6.67 -5.68 17.39
C PRO A 215 7.90 -5.96 16.53
N ALA A 216 7.68 -6.02 15.21
CA ALA A 216 8.73 -6.21 14.22
C ALA A 216 9.75 -5.07 14.16
N TRP A 217 9.35 -3.85 14.51
CA TRP A 217 10.22 -2.66 14.48
C TRP A 217 11.39 -2.72 15.48
N LYS A 218 11.35 -3.63 16.46
CA LYS A 218 12.50 -3.91 17.33
C LYS A 218 13.61 -4.73 16.62
N GLN A 219 13.32 -5.32 15.47
CA GLN A 219 14.21 -6.24 14.76
C GLN A 219 14.59 -5.74 13.37
N LEU A 220 13.83 -4.79 12.80
CA LEU A 220 13.93 -4.36 11.41
C LEU A 220 14.19 -2.85 11.31
N PRO A 221 14.88 -2.39 10.26
CA PRO A 221 15.00 -0.97 9.98
C PRO A 221 13.62 -0.36 9.67
N THR A 222 13.41 0.88 10.14
CA THR A 222 12.12 1.55 10.07
C THR A 222 12.23 2.94 9.49
N TRP A 223 11.20 3.33 8.75
CA TRP A 223 10.97 4.67 8.21
C TRP A 223 9.59 5.15 8.64
N PHE A 224 9.47 6.44 8.91
CA PHE A 224 8.22 7.02 9.38
C PHE A 224 7.94 8.36 8.70
N GLU A 225 6.71 8.55 8.26
CA GLU A 225 6.20 9.85 7.86
C GLU A 225 5.21 10.36 8.91
N VAL A 226 5.46 11.57 9.42
CA VAL A 226 4.61 12.29 10.37
C VAL A 226 3.77 13.31 9.62
N SER A 227 2.46 13.16 9.68
CA SER A 227 1.48 14.11 9.13
C SER A 227 1.16 15.18 10.16
N GLU A 228 1.66 16.41 9.95
CA GLU A 228 1.57 17.52 10.91
C GLU A 228 0.14 18.09 11.07
N GLY A 229 -0.73 17.89 10.10
CA GLY A 229 -2.14 18.28 10.13
C GLY A 229 -3.11 17.11 10.38
N ASP A 230 -2.64 15.98 10.89
CA ASP A 230 -3.47 14.80 11.11
C ASP A 230 -4.49 15.02 12.24
N HIS A 231 -5.79 14.85 11.90
CA HIS A 231 -6.89 14.97 12.85
C HIS A 231 -7.37 13.60 13.41
N ILE A 232 -6.78 12.49 12.94
CA ILE A 232 -7.11 11.11 13.37
C ILE A 232 -6.07 10.60 14.38
N ILE A 233 -4.79 10.65 14.02
CA ILE A 233 -3.68 10.28 14.92
C ILE A 233 -2.91 11.55 15.25
N PRO A 234 -2.95 12.02 16.51
CA PRO A 234 -2.24 13.25 16.87
C PRO A 234 -0.78 13.24 16.42
N PRO A 235 -0.27 14.32 15.79
CA PRO A 235 1.12 14.38 15.31
C PRO A 235 2.15 14.12 16.42
N ASP A 236 1.86 14.51 17.67
CA ASP A 236 2.72 14.23 18.81
C ASP A 236 2.84 12.72 19.10
N ALA A 237 1.77 11.96 18.92
CA ALA A 237 1.81 10.50 19.04
C ALA A 237 2.64 9.88 17.92
N GLN A 238 2.49 10.37 16.69
CA GLN A 238 3.29 9.91 15.54
C GLN A 238 4.78 10.17 15.76
N ARG A 239 5.15 11.36 16.26
CA ARG A 239 6.54 11.68 16.64
C ARG A 239 7.09 10.76 17.74
N GLN A 240 6.28 10.42 18.74
CA GLN A 240 6.67 9.46 19.78
C GLN A 240 6.90 8.06 19.21
N PHE A 241 6.05 7.60 18.28
CA PHE A 241 6.28 6.33 17.57
C PHE A 241 7.59 6.34 16.79
N ALA A 242 7.81 7.37 15.96
CA ALA A 242 9.03 7.50 15.18
C ALA A 242 10.29 7.51 16.07
N GLN A 243 10.25 8.26 17.17
CA GLN A 243 11.36 8.35 18.13
C GLN A 243 11.65 7.01 18.81
N ARG A 244 10.62 6.31 19.34
CA ARG A 244 10.82 5.03 20.05
C ARG A 244 11.37 3.93 19.14
N MET A 245 11.04 3.97 17.86
CA MET A 245 11.57 3.05 16.85
C MET A 245 12.95 3.44 16.31
N ASN A 246 13.46 4.62 16.66
CA ASN A 246 14.65 5.23 16.04
C ASN A 246 14.52 5.25 14.50
N ALA A 247 13.33 5.60 13.99
CA ALA A 247 13.01 5.54 12.58
C ALA A 247 13.67 6.67 11.79
N THR A 248 14.07 6.40 10.53
CA THR A 248 14.35 7.48 9.56
C THR A 248 13.04 8.22 9.28
N THR A 249 12.97 9.50 9.68
CA THR A 249 11.70 10.24 9.77
C THR A 249 11.69 11.42 8.82
N ILE A 250 10.54 11.60 8.14
CA ILE A 250 10.17 12.83 7.45
C ILE A 250 8.89 13.39 8.08
N SER A 251 8.67 14.72 7.96
CA SER A 251 7.42 15.37 8.36
C SER A 251 6.82 16.10 7.18
N LEU A 252 5.50 15.96 6.99
CA LEU A 252 4.75 16.63 5.94
C LEU A 252 3.63 17.47 6.54
N ASN A 253 3.39 18.65 5.98
CA ASN A 253 2.22 19.46 6.32
C ASN A 253 1.00 18.88 5.58
N SER A 254 0.52 17.73 6.03
CA SER A 254 -0.53 16.94 5.40
C SER A 254 -1.62 16.53 6.39
N SER A 255 -2.76 16.12 5.84
CA SER A 255 -3.83 15.44 6.54
C SER A 255 -3.43 14.02 6.95
N HIS A 256 -4.38 13.26 7.54
CA HIS A 256 -4.21 11.82 7.81
C HIS A 256 -3.92 10.98 6.55
N ALA A 257 -4.36 11.43 5.38
CA ALA A 257 -4.18 10.71 4.12
C ALA A 257 -3.04 11.32 3.27
N SER A 258 -1.83 11.46 3.84
CA SER A 258 -0.65 12.02 3.16
C SER A 258 -0.30 11.30 1.86
N LEU A 259 -0.58 10.00 1.75
CA LEU A 259 -0.40 9.21 0.53
C LEU A 259 -1.28 9.69 -0.64
N VAL A 260 -2.33 10.46 -0.36
CA VAL A 260 -3.24 11.05 -1.36
C VAL A 260 -2.79 12.45 -1.77
N SER A 261 -2.40 13.28 -0.80
CA SER A 261 -2.03 14.68 -1.01
C SER A 261 -0.54 14.90 -1.34
N HIS A 262 0.34 14.00 -0.84
CA HIS A 262 1.80 14.07 -0.99
C HIS A 262 2.38 12.74 -1.55
N PRO A 263 1.85 12.20 -2.67
CA PRO A 263 2.23 10.87 -3.16
C PRO A 263 3.71 10.77 -3.56
N ASP A 264 4.32 11.86 -4.01
CA ASP A 264 5.73 11.87 -4.45
C ASP A 264 6.67 11.71 -3.25
N GLU A 265 6.43 12.45 -2.16
CA GLU A 265 7.23 12.38 -0.93
C GLU A 265 7.06 11.01 -0.25
N ILE A 266 5.83 10.48 -0.22
CA ILE A 266 5.55 9.15 0.32
C ILE A 266 6.23 8.07 -0.53
N ALA A 267 6.14 8.16 -1.85
CA ALA A 267 6.84 7.22 -2.73
C ALA A 267 8.36 7.30 -2.53
N GLN A 268 8.93 8.50 -2.37
CA GLN A 268 10.36 8.67 -2.13
C GLN A 268 10.80 8.01 -0.82
N LEU A 269 10.05 8.19 0.28
CA LEU A 269 10.32 7.52 1.56
C LEU A 269 10.30 5.99 1.41
N ILE A 270 9.34 5.45 0.66
CA ILE A 270 9.23 4.01 0.40
C ILE A 270 10.43 3.52 -0.45
N LEU A 271 10.84 4.29 -1.46
CA LEU A 271 12.00 3.96 -2.29
C LEU A 271 13.32 4.00 -1.49
N ASP A 272 13.45 4.92 -0.54
CA ASP A 272 14.60 4.98 0.36
C ASP A 272 14.64 3.76 1.28
N ALA A 273 13.49 3.34 1.82
CA ALA A 273 13.36 2.12 2.60
C ALA A 273 13.71 0.88 1.76
N ALA A 274 13.20 0.77 0.55
CA ALA A 274 13.47 -0.36 -0.35
C ALA A 274 14.96 -0.48 -0.71
N ARG A 275 15.68 0.65 -0.77
CA ARG A 275 17.14 0.69 -0.96
C ARG A 275 17.93 0.39 0.32
N GLY A 276 17.47 0.92 1.45
CA GLY A 276 18.13 0.78 2.75
C GLY A 276 17.90 -0.58 3.44
N SER A 277 16.86 -1.30 3.03
CA SER A 277 16.53 -2.64 3.54
C SER A 277 17.47 -3.76 3.03
N LYS A 278 18.61 -3.40 2.45
CA LYS A 278 19.62 -4.38 2.03
C LYS A 278 20.48 -4.71 3.25
N GLY A 279 20.19 -5.86 3.85
CA GLY A 279 21.04 -6.49 4.84
C GLY A 279 22.39 -6.88 4.28
#